data_e8c7e6e8795487583b0eae3f8f2403d9
#
_entry.id   e8c7e6e8795487583b0eae3f8f2403d9
#
_cell.length_a   1.000
_cell.length_b   1.000
_cell.length_c   1.000
_cell.angle_alpha   90.00
_cell.angle_beta   90.00
_cell.angle_gamma   90.00
#
_symmetry.space_group_name_H-M   'P 1'
#
loop_
_entity.id
_entity.type
_entity.pdbx_description
1 polymer ?
#
loop_
_entity_poly.entity_id
_entity_poly.type
_entity_poly.pdbx_seq_one_letter_code
_entity_poly.pdbx_strand_id
1 'polypeptide(L)'
;MNMKSALVDVPVLILFFNRPQQLSQVFEQVKKARPSRLFLYQDGARNERDLPGIEACREIVSQIDWECEVERLYQEKNFGCDPSEYISQKWAFSKVDKCIVLEDDDVPSVSFFQFCKEMLDKYEHDTRISMIAGFNPEEITQDMPSDYFFATT
;
A
#
# COMPACT_ATOMS: atom_id res chain seq x y z
N MET A 1 25.62 -2.58 8.58
CA MET A 1 24.86 -3.66 7.92
C MET A 1 24.59 -3.24 6.51
N ASN A 2 24.85 -4.10 5.53
CA ASN A 2 24.42 -3.81 4.16
C ASN A 2 22.89 -3.86 4.09
N MET A 3 22.27 -2.78 3.65
CA MET A 3 20.84 -2.76 3.35
C MET A 3 20.56 -3.75 2.22
N LYS A 4 19.41 -4.45 2.29
CA LYS A 4 18.96 -5.34 1.24
C LYS A 4 18.55 -4.51 0.02
N SER A 5 18.77 -5.02 -1.19
CA SER A 5 18.31 -4.34 -2.40
C SER A 5 16.78 -4.34 -2.51
N ALA A 6 16.22 -3.30 -3.12
CA ALA A 6 14.82 -3.30 -3.55
C ALA A 6 14.54 -4.42 -4.56
N LEU A 7 13.33 -4.96 -4.58
CA LEU A 7 12.90 -6.03 -5.50
C LEU A 7 11.78 -5.59 -6.43
N VAL A 8 10.92 -4.70 -6.01
CA VAL A 8 9.76 -4.24 -6.77
C VAL A 8 9.89 -2.75 -7.05
N ASP A 9 9.98 -2.41 -8.32
CA ASP A 9 10.08 -1.02 -8.78
C ASP A 9 8.68 -0.45 -9.10
N VAL A 10 7.80 -0.49 -8.12
CA VAL A 10 6.50 0.20 -8.11
C VAL A 10 6.35 0.84 -6.74
N PRO A 11 6.01 2.12 -6.66
CA PRO A 11 5.72 2.78 -5.40
C PRO A 11 4.56 2.11 -4.66
N VAL A 12 4.66 2.05 -3.34
CA VAL A 12 3.60 1.55 -2.46
C VAL A 12 3.19 2.65 -1.50
N LEU A 13 1.91 2.97 -1.44
CA LEU A 13 1.30 3.80 -0.41
C LEU A 13 0.67 2.88 0.64
N ILE A 14 1.00 3.11 1.91
CA ILE A 14 0.32 2.49 3.03
C ILE A 14 -0.44 3.58 3.78
N LEU A 15 -1.76 3.40 3.84
CA LEU A 15 -2.69 4.26 4.58
C LEU A 15 -3.02 3.58 5.91
N PHE A 16 -2.75 4.23 7.04
CA PHE A 16 -2.96 3.63 8.35
C PHE A 16 -3.35 4.67 9.40
N PHE A 17 -3.83 4.20 10.55
CA PHE A 17 -4.22 5.06 11.65
C PHE A 17 -3.60 4.60 12.99
N ASN A 18 -4.31 3.78 13.78
CA ASN A 18 -3.91 3.39 15.14
C ASN A 18 -4.12 1.89 15.43
N ARG A 19 -4.03 1.04 14.40
CA ARG A 19 -4.21 -0.41 14.47
C ARG A 19 -2.88 -1.16 14.27
N PRO A 20 -1.95 -1.16 15.25
CA PRO A 20 -0.60 -1.71 15.07
C PRO A 20 -0.58 -3.21 14.77
N GLN A 21 -1.54 -3.99 15.28
CA GLN A 21 -1.60 -5.43 15.04
C GLN A 21 -1.92 -5.75 13.58
N GLN A 22 -2.88 -5.04 12.97
CA GLN A 22 -3.23 -5.19 11.57
C GLN A 22 -2.09 -4.68 10.68
N LEU A 23 -1.62 -3.46 10.94
CA LEU A 23 -0.52 -2.86 10.18
C LEU A 23 0.73 -3.72 10.17
N SER A 24 1.05 -4.41 11.27
CA SER A 24 2.23 -5.28 11.32
C SER A 24 2.17 -6.42 10.31
N GLN A 25 0.98 -6.98 10.06
CA GLN A 25 0.79 -8.06 9.07
C GLN A 25 0.97 -7.52 7.64
N VAL A 26 0.42 -6.36 7.34
CA VAL A 26 0.59 -5.70 6.04
C VAL A 26 2.06 -5.36 5.83
N PHE A 27 2.69 -4.72 6.81
CA PHE A 27 4.08 -4.26 6.70
C PHE A 27 5.08 -5.42 6.56
N GLU A 28 4.82 -6.58 7.17
CA GLU A 28 5.64 -7.79 6.95
C GLU A 28 5.61 -8.28 5.49
N GLN A 29 4.48 -8.14 4.78
CA GLN A 29 4.44 -8.47 3.35
C GLN A 29 5.19 -7.42 2.51
N VAL A 30 5.05 -6.14 2.86
CA VAL A 30 5.81 -5.05 2.22
C VAL A 30 7.33 -5.23 2.42
N LYS A 31 7.77 -5.62 3.62
CA LYS A 31 9.19 -5.96 3.88
C LYS A 31 9.71 -7.12 3.03
N LYS A 32 8.88 -8.11 2.76
CA LYS A 32 9.24 -9.22 1.87
C LYS A 32 9.31 -8.78 0.41
N ALA A 33 8.37 -7.95 -0.03
CA ALA A 33 8.32 -7.41 -1.39
C ALA A 33 9.42 -6.39 -1.67
N ARG A 34 9.86 -5.64 -0.68
CA ARG A 34 10.92 -4.63 -0.78
C ARG A 34 10.72 -3.64 -1.93
N PRO A 35 9.65 -2.83 -1.91
CA PRO A 35 9.45 -1.80 -2.92
C PRO A 35 10.55 -0.74 -2.88
N SER A 36 10.92 -0.18 -4.03
CA SER A 36 11.94 0.85 -4.15
C SER A 36 11.49 2.20 -3.54
N ARG A 37 10.18 2.40 -3.41
CA ARG A 37 9.60 3.64 -2.85
C ARG A 37 8.37 3.36 -2.00
N LEU A 38 8.31 4.03 -0.84
CA LEU A 38 7.18 3.97 0.10
C LEU A 38 6.64 5.36 0.38
N PHE A 39 5.32 5.47 0.32
CA PHE A 39 4.53 6.56 0.88
C PHE A 39 3.82 6.05 2.13
N LEU A 40 4.05 6.70 3.24
CA LEU A 40 3.46 6.37 4.53
C LEU A 40 2.52 7.51 4.95
N TYR A 41 1.22 7.27 4.86
CA TYR A 41 0.23 8.22 5.32
C TYR A 41 -0.41 7.73 6.63
N GLN A 42 -0.48 8.62 7.61
CA GLN A 42 -1.15 8.33 8.87
C GLN A 42 -2.10 9.47 9.24
N ASP A 43 -3.35 9.12 9.52
CA ASP A 43 -4.32 10.08 10.03
C ASP A 43 -4.00 10.49 11.47
N GLY A 44 -4.41 11.68 11.87
CA GLY A 44 -4.15 12.23 13.20
C GLY A 44 -5.05 11.64 14.29
N ALA A 45 -4.66 11.84 15.54
CA ALA A 45 -5.44 11.39 16.70
C ALA A 45 -6.79 12.09 16.79
N ARG A 46 -7.85 11.36 17.12
CA ARG A 46 -9.17 11.89 17.49
C ARG A 46 -9.13 12.45 18.93
N ASN A 47 -8.33 11.81 19.78
CA ASN A 47 -8.11 12.18 21.17
C ASN A 47 -6.87 11.44 21.71
N GLU A 48 -6.50 11.71 22.95
CA GLU A 48 -5.29 11.13 23.58
C GLU A 48 -5.25 9.60 23.65
N ARG A 49 -6.39 8.91 23.60
CA ARG A 49 -6.45 7.44 23.62
C ARG A 49 -5.91 6.81 22.35
N ASP A 50 -5.86 7.54 21.25
CA ASP A 50 -5.34 7.06 20.00
C ASP A 50 -3.80 7.11 19.95
N LEU A 51 -3.16 7.97 20.75
CA LEU A 51 -1.72 8.24 20.69
C LEU A 51 -0.84 6.99 20.84
N PRO A 52 -1.07 6.07 21.78
CA PRO A 52 -0.25 4.88 21.89
C PRO A 52 -0.29 3.98 20.64
N GLY A 53 -1.48 3.85 20.03
CA GLY A 53 -1.63 3.10 18.78
C GLY A 53 -0.95 3.77 17.59
N ILE A 54 -1.06 5.11 17.51
CA ILE A 54 -0.38 5.93 16.50
C ILE A 54 1.15 5.75 16.58
N GLU A 55 1.71 5.85 17.77
CA GLU A 55 3.15 5.69 17.99
C GLU A 55 3.63 4.27 17.66
N ALA A 56 2.90 3.25 18.12
CA ALA A 56 3.20 1.86 17.81
C ALA A 56 3.17 1.58 16.30
N CYS A 57 2.23 2.16 15.56
CA CYS A 57 2.21 2.08 14.09
C CYS A 57 3.47 2.71 13.46
N ARG A 58 3.90 3.87 13.94
CA ARG A 58 5.13 4.53 13.47
C ARG A 58 6.38 3.70 13.71
N GLU A 59 6.46 3.03 14.86
CA GLU A 59 7.56 2.11 15.17
C GLU A 59 7.60 0.93 14.18
N ILE A 60 6.45 0.35 13.85
CA ILE A 60 6.36 -0.74 12.87
C ILE A 60 6.89 -0.29 11.51
N VAL A 61 6.38 0.80 10.96
CA VAL A 61 6.77 1.25 9.61
C VAL A 61 8.16 1.90 9.57
N SER A 62 8.81 2.11 10.70
CA SER A 62 10.20 2.55 10.78
C SER A 62 11.21 1.42 10.52
N GLN A 63 10.79 0.16 10.58
CA GLN A 63 11.65 -1.02 10.48
C GLN A 63 12.03 -1.38 9.03
N ILE A 64 12.40 -0.36 8.25
CA ILE A 64 12.83 -0.53 6.86
C ILE A 64 14.30 -0.94 6.84
N ASP A 65 14.60 -2.15 6.34
CA ASP A 65 15.94 -2.74 6.28
C ASP A 65 16.44 -2.99 4.84
N TRP A 66 15.82 -2.34 3.86
CA TRP A 66 16.18 -2.40 2.44
C TRP A 66 16.30 -1.00 1.82
N GLU A 67 16.92 -0.92 0.66
CA GLU A 67 17.05 0.31 -0.12
C GLU A 67 15.66 0.80 -0.55
N CYS A 68 15.21 1.91 0.01
CA CYS A 68 13.87 2.44 -0.21
C CYS A 68 13.85 3.96 -0.04
N GLU A 69 13.27 4.64 -1.02
CA GLU A 69 12.91 6.06 -0.85
C GLU A 69 11.61 6.15 -0.05
N VAL A 70 11.64 6.81 1.11
CA VAL A 70 10.51 6.84 2.03
C VAL A 70 10.02 8.27 2.23
N GLU A 71 8.76 8.50 1.90
CA GLU A 71 8.07 9.75 2.20
C GLU A 71 6.97 9.52 3.25
N ARG A 72 6.80 10.50 4.12
CA ARG A 72 5.84 10.43 5.23
C ARG A 72 4.94 11.65 5.24
N LEU A 73 3.64 11.41 5.37
CA LEU A 73 2.63 12.44 5.61
C LEU A 73 1.80 12.03 6.83
N TYR A 74 2.21 12.49 7.99
CA TYR A 74 1.54 12.24 9.25
C TYR A 74 0.71 13.47 9.62
N GLN A 75 -0.60 13.27 9.75
CA GLN A 75 -1.53 14.34 10.03
C GLN A 75 -1.52 14.71 11.53
N GLU A 76 -1.63 16.01 11.80
CA GLU A 76 -1.79 16.51 13.17
C GLU A 76 -3.25 16.41 13.64
N LYS A 77 -4.21 16.44 12.71
CA LYS A 77 -5.65 16.37 12.96
C LYS A 77 -6.22 15.09 12.36
N ASN A 78 -7.25 14.58 13.01
CA ASN A 78 -8.01 13.48 12.44
C ASN A 78 -8.96 14.00 11.36
N PHE A 79 -8.85 13.42 10.17
CA PHE A 79 -9.71 13.70 9.02
C PHE A 79 -10.81 12.65 8.85
N GLY A 80 -10.63 11.46 9.42
CA GLY A 80 -11.49 10.30 9.21
C GLY A 80 -11.10 9.48 7.98
N CYS A 81 -11.78 8.35 7.79
CA CYS A 81 -11.44 7.34 6.78
C CYS A 81 -11.49 7.93 5.36
N ASP A 82 -12.69 8.28 4.87
CA ASP A 82 -12.89 8.72 3.48
C ASP A 82 -12.04 9.94 3.08
N PRO A 83 -11.94 11.02 3.89
CA PRO A 83 -11.02 12.11 3.55
C PRO A 83 -9.56 11.68 3.54
N SER A 84 -9.15 10.79 4.43
CA SER A 84 -7.77 10.28 4.48
C SER A 84 -7.40 9.49 3.24
N GLU A 85 -8.29 8.67 2.71
CA GLU A 85 -8.10 7.99 1.42
C GLU A 85 -7.84 8.98 0.29
N TYR A 86 -8.69 9.98 0.17
CA TYR A 86 -8.53 11.01 -0.86
C TYR A 86 -7.22 11.79 -0.70
N ILE A 87 -6.92 12.24 0.52
CA ILE A 87 -5.72 13.06 0.80
C ILE A 87 -4.45 12.25 0.51
N SER A 88 -4.37 11.02 0.99
CA SER A 88 -3.21 10.16 0.84
C SER A 88 -2.93 9.82 -0.63
N GLN A 89 -3.97 9.43 -1.38
CA GLN A 89 -3.84 9.12 -2.80
C GLN A 89 -3.50 10.37 -3.62
N LYS A 90 -4.18 11.49 -3.38
CA LYS A 90 -3.86 12.75 -4.05
C LYS A 90 -2.41 13.17 -3.80
N TRP A 91 -1.91 12.99 -2.58
CA TRP A 91 -0.52 13.28 -2.23
C TRP A 91 0.46 12.35 -2.96
N ALA A 92 0.25 11.04 -2.94
CA ALA A 92 1.12 10.08 -3.61
C ALA A 92 1.11 10.31 -5.14
N PHE A 93 -0.07 10.42 -5.76
CA PHE A 93 -0.21 10.64 -7.20
C PHE A 93 0.18 12.06 -7.67
N SER A 94 0.45 13.00 -6.76
CA SER A 94 1.13 14.25 -7.12
C SER A 94 2.62 14.06 -7.43
N LYS A 95 3.18 12.89 -7.12
CA LYS A 95 4.63 12.58 -7.20
C LYS A 95 4.95 11.39 -8.11
N VAL A 96 3.98 10.53 -8.37
CA VAL A 96 4.12 9.32 -9.19
C VAL A 96 2.88 9.08 -10.04
N ASP A 97 3.06 8.45 -11.20
CA ASP A 97 1.96 8.18 -12.13
C ASP A 97 1.24 6.85 -11.83
N LYS A 98 1.89 5.96 -11.10
CA LYS A 98 1.34 4.67 -10.68
C LYS A 98 1.80 4.32 -9.27
N CYS A 99 0.93 3.67 -8.51
CA CYS A 99 1.17 3.32 -7.12
C CYS A 99 0.29 2.15 -6.68
N ILE A 100 0.83 1.24 -5.89
CA ILE A 100 0.04 0.24 -5.16
C ILE A 100 -0.47 0.92 -3.89
N VAL A 101 -1.77 0.84 -3.63
CA VAL A 101 -2.40 1.41 -2.43
C VAL A 101 -2.85 0.28 -1.53
N LEU A 102 -2.45 0.33 -0.26
CA LEU A 102 -2.79 -0.63 0.79
C LEU A 102 -3.32 0.12 2.01
N GLU A 103 -4.38 -0.41 2.60
CA GLU A 103 -4.83 -0.01 3.94
C GLU A 103 -4.15 -0.88 5.02
N ASP A 104 -4.29 -0.50 6.28
CA ASP A 104 -3.61 -1.18 7.39
C ASP A 104 -4.19 -2.56 7.74
N ASP A 105 -5.26 -2.99 7.08
CA ASP A 105 -5.88 -4.33 7.16
C ASP A 105 -5.89 -5.10 5.82
N ASP A 106 -5.36 -4.52 4.75
CA ASP A 106 -5.16 -5.20 3.48
C ASP A 106 -3.87 -6.01 3.49
N VAL A 107 -3.93 -7.28 3.85
CA VAL A 107 -2.74 -8.16 3.90
C VAL A 107 -2.51 -8.82 2.54
N PRO A 108 -1.64 -8.26 1.68
CA PRO A 108 -1.40 -8.82 0.36
C PRO A 108 -0.51 -10.07 0.42
N SER A 109 -0.64 -10.96 -0.55
CA SER A 109 0.40 -11.95 -0.82
C SER A 109 1.65 -11.25 -1.40
N VAL A 110 2.84 -11.84 -1.21
CA VAL A 110 4.07 -11.27 -1.80
C VAL A 110 3.99 -11.23 -3.33
N SER A 111 3.35 -12.21 -3.95
CA SER A 111 3.13 -12.27 -5.40
C SER A 111 2.24 -11.15 -5.94
N PHE A 112 1.38 -10.56 -5.11
CA PHE A 112 0.53 -9.44 -5.50
C PHE A 112 1.34 -8.22 -5.97
N PHE A 113 2.46 -7.93 -5.34
CA PHE A 113 3.32 -6.81 -5.72
C PHE A 113 3.91 -6.98 -7.13
N GLN A 114 4.38 -8.19 -7.44
CA GLN A 114 4.90 -8.49 -8.76
C GLN A 114 3.78 -8.49 -9.82
N PHE A 115 2.62 -9.06 -9.48
CA PHE A 115 1.43 -9.00 -10.32
C PHE A 115 1.04 -7.55 -10.65
N CYS A 116 0.97 -6.68 -9.64
CA CYS A 116 0.68 -5.26 -9.86
C CYS A 116 1.70 -4.61 -10.79
N LYS A 117 2.99 -4.86 -10.58
CA LYS A 117 4.04 -4.33 -11.45
C LYS A 117 3.81 -4.75 -12.90
N GLU A 118 3.62 -6.03 -13.16
CA GLU A 118 3.42 -6.57 -14.51
C GLU A 118 2.17 -6.00 -15.17
N MET A 119 1.07 -5.90 -14.43
CA MET A 119 -0.20 -5.38 -14.97
C MET A 119 -0.15 -3.87 -15.18
N LEU A 120 0.44 -3.11 -14.26
CA LEU A 120 0.61 -1.67 -14.41
C LEU A 120 1.50 -1.33 -15.62
N ASP A 121 2.58 -2.07 -15.82
CA ASP A 121 3.45 -1.88 -16.99
C ASP A 121 2.75 -2.30 -18.29
N LYS A 122 2.04 -3.43 -18.28
CA LYS A 122 1.33 -3.95 -19.45
C LYS A 122 0.21 -3.01 -19.94
N TYR A 123 -0.53 -2.40 -19.03
CA TYR A 123 -1.70 -1.59 -19.34
C TYR A 123 -1.47 -0.09 -19.16
N GLU A 124 -0.23 0.36 -19.02
CA GLU A 124 0.14 1.77 -18.79
C GLU A 124 -0.49 2.74 -19.79
N HIS A 125 -0.66 2.31 -21.04
CA HIS A 125 -1.21 3.15 -22.10
C HIS A 125 -2.65 2.79 -22.50
N ASP A 126 -3.28 1.84 -21.82
CA ASP A 126 -4.67 1.46 -22.09
C ASP A 126 -5.63 2.25 -21.18
N THR A 127 -6.17 3.33 -21.70
CA THR A 127 -7.06 4.25 -20.95
C THR A 127 -8.40 3.62 -20.53
N ARG A 128 -8.69 2.39 -20.94
CA ARG A 128 -9.86 1.63 -20.49
C ARG A 128 -9.64 0.97 -19.13
N ILE A 129 -8.38 0.82 -18.74
CA ILE A 129 -7.99 0.22 -17.44
C ILE A 129 -7.69 1.34 -16.47
N SER A 130 -8.54 1.50 -15.48
CA SER A 130 -8.40 2.55 -14.45
C SER A 130 -7.77 2.03 -13.15
N MET A 131 -7.89 0.73 -12.89
CA MET A 131 -7.42 0.13 -11.63
C MET A 131 -7.09 -1.35 -11.83
N ILE A 132 -6.13 -1.83 -11.04
CA ILE A 132 -5.78 -3.24 -10.90
C ILE A 132 -6.04 -3.62 -9.45
N ALA A 133 -6.88 -4.63 -9.22
CA ALA A 133 -7.23 -5.10 -7.90
C ALA A 133 -6.68 -6.52 -7.65
N GLY A 134 -6.28 -6.78 -6.41
CA GLY A 134 -5.84 -8.10 -5.96
C GLY A 134 -6.94 -8.96 -5.35
N PHE A 135 -8.17 -8.44 -5.33
CA PHE A 135 -9.32 -9.13 -4.74
C PHE A 135 -10.08 -9.93 -5.80
N ASN A 136 -10.33 -11.21 -5.52
CA ASN A 136 -11.17 -12.08 -6.33
C ASN A 136 -12.46 -12.42 -5.53
N PRO A 137 -13.57 -11.72 -5.78
CA PRO A 137 -14.80 -11.88 -5.00
C PRO A 137 -15.47 -13.26 -5.18
N GLU A 138 -15.17 -13.94 -6.28
CA GLU A 138 -15.79 -15.24 -6.58
C GLU A 138 -14.99 -16.43 -6.03
N GLU A 139 -13.75 -16.20 -5.58
CA GLU A 139 -12.83 -17.24 -5.09
C GLU A 139 -12.62 -18.42 -6.05
N ILE A 140 -13.09 -18.28 -7.31
CA ILE A 140 -13.00 -19.32 -8.34
C ILE A 140 -11.66 -19.16 -9.05
N THR A 141 -10.80 -20.16 -8.88
CA THR A 141 -9.48 -20.21 -9.55
C THR A 141 -9.38 -21.39 -10.54
N GLN A 142 -10.40 -22.23 -10.61
CA GLN A 142 -10.41 -23.40 -11.49
C GLN A 142 -10.98 -23.02 -12.86
N ASP A 143 -10.38 -23.57 -13.91
CA ASP A 143 -10.80 -23.42 -15.31
C ASP A 143 -10.78 -21.98 -15.87
N MET A 144 -10.01 -21.08 -15.27
CA MET A 144 -9.80 -19.78 -15.83
C MET A 144 -8.77 -19.84 -16.97
N PRO A 145 -9.05 -19.25 -18.15
CA PRO A 145 -8.12 -19.28 -19.28
C PRO A 145 -6.92 -18.32 -19.11
N SER A 146 -6.92 -17.53 -18.03
CA SER A 146 -5.93 -16.51 -17.74
C SER A 146 -5.73 -16.35 -16.23
N ASP A 147 -4.59 -15.83 -15.82
CA ASP A 147 -4.25 -15.53 -14.43
C ASP A 147 -5.00 -14.30 -13.87
N TYR A 148 -5.74 -13.60 -14.71
CA TYR A 148 -6.55 -12.43 -14.36
C TYR A 148 -7.73 -12.28 -15.30
N PHE A 149 -8.70 -11.47 -14.91
CA PHE A 149 -9.88 -11.13 -15.70
C PHE A 149 -10.20 -9.63 -15.62
N PHE A 150 -10.97 -9.16 -16.56
CA PHE A 150 -11.48 -7.78 -16.55
C PHE A 150 -12.85 -7.75 -15.89
N ALA A 151 -13.03 -6.81 -14.96
CA ALA A 151 -14.32 -6.52 -14.35
C ALA A 151 -14.76 -5.09 -14.74
N THR A 152 -16.07 -4.90 -14.82
CA THR A 152 -16.68 -3.57 -14.91
C THR A 152 -17.11 -3.15 -13.51
N THR A 153 -16.68 -1.99 -13.09
CA THR A 153 -17.15 -1.34 -11.84
C THR A 153 -18.45 -0.59 -12.09
#